data_d26e0508c53d01720420c21a4217926b
#
_entry.id   d26e0508c53d01720420c21a4217926b
#
_cell.length_a   1.000
_cell.length_b   1.000
_cell.length_c   1.000
_cell.angle_alpha   90.00
_cell.angle_beta   90.00
_cell.angle_gamma   90.00
#
_symmetry.space_group_name_H-M   'P 1'
#
loop_
_entity.id
_entity.type
_entity.pdbx_description
1 polymer ?
#
loop_
_entity_poly.entity_id
_entity_poly.type
_entity_poly.pdbx_seq_one_letter_code
_entity_poly.pdbx_strand_id
1 'polypeptide(L)'
;GRRPGDLEAYVETLKLAQTYDVIHMLGPCVEPQDVPIQFRHYEMMRAQLTHCDKPMFVYSRGSEQVHDSFEMIRLALNLSDDDFTDGIWGTTVINSNSPRMLDIPMAQGLIDFARAGQMTIITPFCLAGAMAPITVAGALTLQHAEALTGITLAQLTRAGAPISYGGFSSNVDMKSGSPAFGTPEHVKMQIGAGQLARHIGLPWRSATGAASNAADMQAANETNMAIWGGVMANATLTVHAAGWLEGGLSFGYEKFINDVEALQTMAELCVKPVGNDAEIGFDALAEVDPGGHFFATQHTMDRYQSAFYAPLVSDLTNFGAWTEAGAKTSTQRATDIWTQN
;
A
#
# COMPACT_ATOMS: atom_id res chain seq x y z
N GLY A 1 8.16 -6.94 -21.31
CA GLY A 1 6.85 -6.65 -21.87
C GLY A 1 5.75 -7.19 -20.96
N ARG A 2 4.51 -6.82 -21.18
CA ARG A 2 3.35 -7.35 -20.42
C ARG A 2 3.16 -8.84 -20.67
N ARG A 3 2.84 -9.61 -19.62
CA ARG A 3 2.37 -11.00 -19.70
C ARG A 3 1.13 -11.14 -18.81
N PRO A 4 0.23 -12.10 -19.07
CA PRO A 4 -0.81 -12.46 -18.11
C PRO A 4 -0.17 -12.86 -16.78
N GLY A 5 -0.86 -12.57 -15.67
CA GLY A 5 -0.46 -13.10 -14.38
C GLY A 5 -0.74 -14.59 -14.30
N ASP A 6 0.12 -15.33 -13.62
CA ASP A 6 0.00 -16.75 -13.33
C ASP A 6 0.19 -17.00 -11.83
N LEU A 7 -0.02 -18.22 -11.37
CA LEU A 7 0.10 -18.57 -9.97
C LEU A 7 1.55 -18.44 -9.47
N GLU A 8 2.52 -18.69 -10.32
CA GLU A 8 3.94 -18.53 -10.00
C GLU A 8 4.25 -17.06 -9.69
N ALA A 9 3.84 -16.13 -10.58
CA ALA A 9 4.00 -14.69 -10.36
C ALA A 9 3.25 -14.21 -9.11
N TYR A 10 2.08 -14.78 -8.81
CA TYR A 10 1.36 -14.49 -7.57
C TYR A 10 2.19 -14.87 -6.33
N VAL A 11 2.76 -16.09 -6.31
CA VAL A 11 3.63 -16.57 -5.22
C VAL A 11 4.90 -15.72 -5.11
N GLU A 12 5.53 -15.35 -6.23
CA GLU A 12 6.70 -14.45 -6.22
C GLU A 12 6.37 -13.10 -5.56
N THR A 13 5.21 -12.51 -5.89
CA THR A 13 4.80 -11.23 -5.27
C THR A 13 4.53 -11.37 -3.77
N LEU A 14 4.01 -12.52 -3.30
CA LEU A 14 3.83 -12.80 -1.87
C LEU A 14 5.18 -12.90 -1.15
N LYS A 15 6.13 -13.62 -1.72
CA LYS A 15 7.49 -13.75 -1.17
C LYS A 15 8.19 -12.39 -1.09
N LEU A 16 8.10 -11.57 -2.13
CA LEU A 16 8.62 -10.21 -2.12
C LEU A 16 7.95 -9.37 -1.02
N ALA A 17 6.62 -9.45 -0.90
CA ALA A 17 5.91 -8.75 0.16
C ALA A 17 6.31 -9.23 1.56
N GLN A 18 6.57 -10.52 1.74
CA GLN A 18 7.04 -11.11 3.00
C GLN A 18 8.44 -10.63 3.38
N THR A 19 9.34 -10.46 2.40
CA THR A 19 10.75 -10.11 2.61
C THR A 19 10.93 -8.71 3.22
N TYR A 20 10.03 -7.76 2.95
CA TYR A 20 10.20 -6.35 3.34
C TYR A 20 9.26 -5.95 4.47
N ASP A 21 9.81 -5.60 5.62
CA ASP A 21 9.03 -5.21 6.83
C ASP A 21 8.16 -3.97 6.62
N VAL A 22 8.55 -3.08 5.70
CA VAL A 22 7.74 -1.89 5.36
C VAL A 22 6.40 -2.26 4.68
N ILE A 23 6.27 -3.47 4.19
CA ILE A 23 5.01 -4.03 3.69
C ILE A 23 4.32 -4.77 4.84
N HIS A 24 3.33 -4.17 5.46
CA HIS A 24 2.71 -4.68 6.69
C HIS A 24 1.54 -5.64 6.47
N MET A 25 0.93 -5.65 5.29
CA MET A 25 -0.17 -6.54 4.96
C MET A 25 -0.19 -6.88 3.47
N LEU A 26 -0.82 -7.98 3.15
CA LEU A 26 -1.05 -8.35 1.76
C LEU A 26 -2.19 -7.53 1.15
N GLY A 27 -2.14 -7.36 -0.16
CA GLY A 27 -3.18 -6.76 -0.95
C GLY A 27 -3.35 -7.49 -2.27
N PRO A 28 -4.38 -7.17 -3.04
CA PRO A 28 -4.52 -7.75 -4.37
C PRO A 28 -3.34 -7.32 -5.25
N CYS A 29 -2.74 -8.30 -5.91
CA CYS A 29 -1.67 -8.08 -6.88
C CYS A 29 -1.96 -8.88 -8.16
N VAL A 30 -1.01 -9.59 -8.69
CA VAL A 30 -1.18 -10.40 -9.91
C VAL A 30 -2.30 -11.43 -9.72
N GLU A 31 -3.26 -11.49 -10.64
CA GLU A 31 -4.30 -12.52 -10.61
C GLU A 31 -3.90 -13.72 -11.45
N PRO A 32 -3.87 -14.96 -10.90
CA PRO A 32 -3.46 -16.16 -11.63
C PRO A 32 -4.48 -16.55 -12.69
N GLN A 33 -4.17 -16.26 -13.97
CA GLN A 33 -5.04 -16.55 -15.10
C GLN A 33 -4.96 -18.02 -15.57
N ASP A 34 -3.91 -18.74 -15.18
CA ASP A 34 -3.69 -20.17 -15.41
C ASP A 34 -4.52 -21.07 -14.49
N VAL A 35 -5.08 -20.51 -13.41
CA VAL A 35 -5.97 -21.23 -12.49
C VAL A 35 -7.44 -21.03 -12.92
N PRO A 36 -8.23 -22.10 -13.07
CA PRO A 36 -9.66 -21.98 -13.35
C PRO A 36 -10.39 -21.11 -12.33
N ILE A 37 -11.29 -20.24 -12.77
CA ILE A 37 -11.90 -19.19 -11.97
C ILE A 37 -12.60 -19.72 -10.70
N GLN A 38 -13.22 -20.91 -10.79
CA GLN A 38 -13.90 -21.56 -9.65
C GLN A 38 -12.96 -22.06 -8.56
N PHE A 39 -11.66 -22.24 -8.86
CA PHE A 39 -10.64 -22.71 -7.91
C PHE A 39 -9.63 -21.63 -7.53
N ARG A 40 -9.68 -20.48 -8.20
CA ARG A 40 -8.68 -19.43 -8.07
C ARG A 40 -8.54 -18.91 -6.64
N HIS A 41 -9.65 -18.71 -5.94
CA HIS A 41 -9.65 -18.25 -4.55
C HIS A 41 -8.97 -19.26 -3.60
N TYR A 42 -9.13 -20.57 -3.82
CA TYR A 42 -8.45 -21.60 -3.03
C TYR A 42 -6.92 -21.53 -3.20
N GLU A 43 -6.45 -21.47 -4.45
CA GLU A 43 -5.02 -21.43 -4.74
C GLU A 43 -4.38 -20.13 -4.24
N MET A 44 -5.07 -19.00 -4.40
CA MET A 44 -4.58 -17.72 -3.88
C MET A 44 -4.54 -17.69 -2.35
N MET A 45 -5.56 -18.18 -1.67
CA MET A 45 -5.58 -18.26 -0.22
C MET A 45 -4.55 -19.25 0.31
N ARG A 46 -4.42 -20.43 -0.32
CA ARG A 46 -3.37 -21.41 0.02
C ARG A 46 -1.99 -20.78 -0.11
N ALA A 47 -1.72 -20.05 -1.19
CA ALA A 47 -0.46 -19.37 -1.38
C ALA A 47 -0.18 -18.32 -0.28
N GLN A 48 -1.17 -17.50 0.08
CA GLN A 48 -1.02 -16.54 1.18
C GLN A 48 -0.67 -17.24 2.50
N LEU A 49 -1.43 -18.27 2.88
CA LEU A 49 -1.25 -19.03 4.12
C LEU A 49 0.09 -19.78 4.20
N THR A 50 0.69 -20.13 3.05
CA THR A 50 1.94 -20.92 3.03
C THR A 50 3.20 -20.09 2.84
N HIS A 51 3.09 -18.88 2.29
CA HIS A 51 4.26 -18.06 1.94
C HIS A 51 4.32 -16.73 2.68
N CYS A 52 3.34 -16.39 3.51
CA CYS A 52 3.32 -15.11 4.20
C CYS A 52 2.65 -15.24 5.58
N ASP A 53 3.19 -14.52 6.58
CA ASP A 53 2.63 -14.43 7.93
C ASP A 53 1.94 -13.09 8.21
N LYS A 54 1.82 -12.24 7.19
CA LYS A 54 1.17 -10.93 7.27
C LYS A 54 -0.35 -11.06 7.11
N PRO A 55 -1.14 -10.07 7.60
CA PRO A 55 -2.59 -10.07 7.45
C PRO A 55 -3.04 -10.32 6.01
N MET A 56 -3.99 -11.22 5.85
CA MET A 56 -4.41 -11.75 4.55
C MET A 56 -5.45 -10.89 3.88
N PHE A 57 -5.43 -10.92 2.56
CA PHE A 57 -6.46 -10.31 1.73
C PHE A 57 -7.43 -11.36 1.20
N VAL A 58 -8.71 -11.20 1.50
CA VAL A 58 -9.78 -12.09 1.03
C VAL A 58 -10.55 -11.40 -0.09
N TYR A 59 -10.64 -12.03 -1.24
CA TYR A 59 -11.39 -11.48 -2.38
C TYR A 59 -12.89 -11.64 -2.19
N SER A 60 -13.62 -10.53 -2.24
CA SER A 60 -15.07 -10.48 -2.10
C SER A 60 -15.74 -10.60 -3.46
N ARG A 61 -15.72 -11.78 -4.08
CA ARG A 61 -16.30 -12.04 -5.42
C ARG A 61 -17.51 -12.95 -5.41
N GLY A 62 -18.04 -13.27 -4.24
CA GLY A 62 -19.21 -14.11 -4.01
C GLY A 62 -19.16 -14.72 -2.62
N SER A 63 -20.32 -14.97 -2.00
CA SER A 63 -20.42 -15.48 -0.63
C SER A 63 -19.68 -16.81 -0.42
N GLU A 64 -19.83 -17.74 -1.38
CA GLU A 64 -19.17 -19.05 -1.30
C GLU A 64 -17.65 -18.88 -1.19
N GLN A 65 -17.04 -18.07 -2.06
CA GLN A 65 -15.60 -17.82 -2.07
C GLN A 65 -15.11 -17.11 -0.81
N VAL A 66 -15.92 -16.22 -0.25
CA VAL A 66 -15.61 -15.54 1.02
C VAL A 66 -15.63 -16.54 2.16
N HIS A 67 -16.65 -17.36 2.25
CA HIS A 67 -16.80 -18.38 3.32
C HIS A 67 -15.71 -19.45 3.22
N ASP A 68 -15.39 -19.93 2.02
CA ASP A 68 -14.28 -20.87 1.80
C ASP A 68 -12.95 -20.29 2.28
N SER A 69 -12.68 -19.01 1.95
CA SER A 69 -11.47 -18.33 2.38
C SER A 69 -11.40 -18.18 3.89
N PHE A 70 -12.51 -17.84 4.56
CA PHE A 70 -12.60 -17.77 6.00
C PHE A 70 -12.36 -19.13 6.66
N GLU A 71 -12.94 -20.21 6.12
CA GLU A 71 -12.72 -21.55 6.62
C GLU A 71 -11.25 -21.99 6.44
N MET A 72 -10.62 -21.66 5.32
CA MET A 72 -9.19 -21.93 5.13
C MET A 72 -8.32 -21.22 6.16
N ILE A 73 -8.60 -19.94 6.45
CA ILE A 73 -7.90 -19.17 7.49
C ILE A 73 -8.11 -19.84 8.86
N ARG A 74 -9.36 -20.15 9.20
CA ARG A 74 -9.73 -20.75 10.46
C ARG A 74 -9.02 -22.10 10.70
N LEU A 75 -9.00 -22.95 9.69
CA LEU A 75 -8.33 -24.26 9.75
C LEU A 75 -6.80 -24.11 9.83
N ALA A 76 -6.22 -23.24 9.02
CA ALA A 76 -4.77 -23.05 8.99
C ALA A 76 -4.21 -22.50 10.31
N LEU A 77 -4.96 -21.62 10.96
CA LEU A 77 -4.57 -20.99 12.24
C LEU A 77 -5.14 -21.70 13.45
N ASN A 78 -5.88 -22.82 13.25
CA ASN A 78 -6.53 -23.62 14.32
C ASN A 78 -7.40 -22.76 15.24
N LEU A 79 -8.23 -21.89 14.65
CA LEU A 79 -9.14 -21.00 15.38
C LEU A 79 -10.49 -21.67 15.63
N SER A 80 -11.05 -21.48 16.83
CA SER A 80 -12.46 -21.75 17.09
C SER A 80 -13.36 -20.72 16.38
N ASP A 81 -14.66 -20.94 16.32
CA ASP A 81 -15.61 -19.99 15.75
C ASP A 81 -15.61 -18.66 16.53
N ASP A 82 -15.48 -18.74 17.86
CA ASP A 82 -15.42 -17.56 18.73
C ASP A 82 -14.10 -16.80 18.51
N ASP A 83 -12.94 -17.46 18.48
CA ASP A 83 -11.65 -16.84 18.20
C ASP A 83 -11.65 -16.14 16.84
N PHE A 84 -12.26 -16.78 15.82
CA PHE A 84 -12.37 -16.17 14.48
C PHE A 84 -13.25 -14.93 14.48
N THR A 85 -14.35 -14.96 15.20
CA THR A 85 -15.33 -13.86 15.25
C THR A 85 -14.86 -12.69 16.11
N ASP A 86 -14.04 -12.94 17.14
CA ASP A 86 -13.51 -11.93 18.05
C ASP A 86 -12.19 -11.31 17.56
N GLY A 87 -11.52 -11.96 16.61
CA GLY A 87 -10.29 -11.47 15.96
C GLY A 87 -10.52 -10.92 14.55
N ILE A 88 -9.54 -10.16 14.05
CA ILE A 88 -9.50 -9.71 12.63
C ILE A 88 -8.38 -10.49 11.94
N TRP A 89 -8.74 -11.46 11.13
CA TRP A 89 -7.82 -12.41 10.46
C TRP A 89 -7.71 -12.17 8.96
N GLY A 90 -8.76 -11.59 8.37
CA GLY A 90 -8.83 -11.27 6.96
C GLY A 90 -9.41 -9.90 6.71
N THR A 91 -8.96 -9.28 5.63
CA THR A 91 -9.44 -7.97 5.20
C THR A 91 -9.88 -8.02 3.75
N THR A 92 -10.79 -7.13 3.39
CA THR A 92 -11.17 -6.92 1.99
C THR A 92 -11.41 -5.45 1.69
N VAL A 93 -11.35 -5.11 0.41
CA VAL A 93 -11.73 -3.80 -0.10
C VAL A 93 -13.07 -3.93 -0.83
N ILE A 94 -14.04 -3.16 -0.42
CA ILE A 94 -15.34 -3.03 -1.09
C ILE A 94 -15.38 -1.69 -1.82
N ASN A 95 -15.40 -1.73 -3.13
CA ASN A 95 -15.54 -0.56 -3.97
C ASN A 95 -17.01 -0.29 -4.29
N SER A 96 -17.43 0.97 -4.26
CA SER A 96 -18.66 1.38 -4.90
C SER A 96 -18.48 1.45 -6.42
N ASN A 97 -19.57 1.23 -7.14
CA ASN A 97 -19.63 1.47 -8.58
C ASN A 97 -20.04 2.93 -8.81
N SER A 98 -19.08 3.84 -8.60
CA SER A 98 -19.33 5.27 -8.72
C SER A 98 -19.84 5.64 -10.13
N PRO A 99 -20.86 6.51 -10.28
CA PRO A 99 -21.49 7.25 -9.19
C PRO A 99 -22.69 6.53 -8.56
N ARG A 100 -22.76 6.52 -7.24
CA ARG A 100 -23.93 6.23 -6.41
C ARG A 100 -24.54 4.83 -6.58
N MET A 101 -23.71 3.83 -6.85
CA MET A 101 -24.13 2.44 -6.96
C MET A 101 -23.22 1.55 -6.12
N LEU A 102 -23.80 0.53 -5.50
CA LEU A 102 -23.11 -0.59 -4.91
C LEU A 102 -23.74 -1.84 -5.49
N ASP A 103 -22.98 -2.61 -6.27
CA ASP A 103 -23.51 -3.80 -6.93
C ASP A 103 -23.75 -4.95 -5.94
N ILE A 104 -24.50 -5.94 -6.39
CA ILE A 104 -24.89 -7.08 -5.55
C ILE A 104 -23.68 -7.84 -5.01
N PRO A 105 -22.64 -8.18 -5.79
CA PRO A 105 -21.47 -8.88 -5.27
C PRO A 105 -20.74 -8.10 -4.17
N MET A 106 -20.54 -6.80 -4.35
CA MET A 106 -19.88 -5.96 -3.35
C MET A 106 -20.72 -5.78 -2.08
N ALA A 107 -22.04 -5.55 -2.25
CA ALA A 107 -22.95 -5.45 -1.12
C ALA A 107 -23.02 -6.76 -0.32
N GLN A 108 -23.08 -7.89 -1.02
CA GLN A 108 -23.12 -9.21 -0.40
C GLN A 108 -21.82 -9.51 0.36
N GLY A 109 -20.66 -9.25 -0.26
CA GLY A 109 -19.37 -9.39 0.40
C GLY A 109 -19.24 -8.54 1.67
N LEU A 110 -19.72 -7.30 1.62
CA LEU A 110 -19.78 -6.43 2.81
C LEU A 110 -20.63 -7.06 3.93
N ILE A 111 -21.78 -7.63 3.59
CA ILE A 111 -22.67 -8.33 4.53
C ILE A 111 -21.97 -9.56 5.13
N ASP A 112 -21.31 -10.36 4.31
CA ASP A 112 -20.64 -11.59 4.74
C ASP A 112 -19.47 -11.28 5.70
N PHE A 113 -18.65 -10.29 5.37
CA PHE A 113 -17.56 -9.81 6.24
C PHE A 113 -18.09 -9.24 7.56
N ALA A 114 -19.12 -8.40 7.52
CA ALA A 114 -19.72 -7.81 8.71
C ALA A 114 -20.26 -8.91 9.66
N ARG A 115 -20.95 -9.91 9.12
CA ARG A 115 -21.47 -11.06 9.90
C ARG A 115 -20.35 -11.86 10.55
N ALA A 116 -19.28 -12.09 9.82
CA ALA A 116 -18.12 -12.85 10.29
C ALA A 116 -17.20 -12.05 11.24
N GLY A 117 -17.45 -10.76 11.48
CA GLY A 117 -16.59 -9.93 12.33
C GLY A 117 -15.26 -9.54 11.67
N GLN A 118 -15.11 -9.76 10.37
CA GLN A 118 -13.87 -9.47 9.66
C GLN A 118 -13.87 -8.06 9.08
N MET A 119 -12.67 -7.50 8.87
CA MET A 119 -12.52 -6.08 8.53
C MET A 119 -12.85 -5.79 7.07
N THR A 120 -13.69 -4.79 6.85
CA THR A 120 -13.99 -4.27 5.52
C THR A 120 -13.47 -2.85 5.35
N ILE A 121 -12.79 -2.61 4.26
CA ILE A 121 -12.33 -1.28 3.85
C ILE A 121 -13.27 -0.77 2.76
N ILE A 122 -14.13 0.18 3.10
CA ILE A 122 -15.10 0.73 2.15
C ILE A 122 -14.45 1.83 1.35
N THR A 123 -14.26 1.60 0.06
CA THR A 123 -13.39 2.41 -0.80
C THR A 123 -14.10 2.83 -2.07
N PRO A 124 -14.81 3.96 -2.06
CA PRO A 124 -15.26 4.57 -3.32
C PRO A 124 -14.07 4.95 -4.22
N PHE A 125 -14.26 4.75 -5.52
CA PHE A 125 -13.30 5.12 -6.55
C PHE A 125 -13.91 6.22 -7.43
N CYS A 126 -13.85 7.46 -6.95
CA CYS A 126 -14.47 8.61 -7.59
C CYS A 126 -13.45 9.39 -8.43
N LEU A 127 -13.49 9.20 -9.74
CA LEU A 127 -12.63 9.92 -10.68
C LEU A 127 -13.28 11.25 -11.09
N ALA A 128 -12.71 12.36 -10.61
CA ALA A 128 -13.16 13.70 -10.96
C ALA A 128 -13.03 13.94 -12.47
N GLY A 129 -14.10 14.39 -13.07
CA GLY A 129 -14.21 14.60 -14.52
C GLY A 129 -14.83 13.45 -15.30
N ALA A 130 -14.98 12.26 -14.68
CA ALA A 130 -15.65 11.10 -15.30
C ALA A 130 -16.75 10.53 -14.39
N MET A 131 -16.38 9.96 -13.25
CA MET A 131 -17.31 9.27 -12.34
C MET A 131 -17.78 10.18 -11.19
N ALA A 132 -17.20 11.36 -11.06
CA ALA A 132 -17.52 12.36 -10.05
C ALA A 132 -17.51 13.77 -10.66
N PRO A 133 -18.11 14.76 -9.96
CA PRO A 133 -17.93 16.16 -10.35
C PRO A 133 -16.45 16.50 -10.49
N ILE A 134 -16.12 17.37 -11.45
CA ILE A 134 -14.74 17.68 -11.86
C ILE A 134 -13.90 18.41 -10.79
N THR A 135 -14.50 18.84 -9.71
CA THR A 135 -13.81 19.55 -8.62
C THR A 135 -13.44 18.59 -7.47
N VAL A 136 -12.33 18.90 -6.78
CA VAL A 136 -11.91 18.14 -5.59
C VAL A 136 -13.02 18.05 -4.55
N ALA A 137 -13.68 19.17 -4.23
CA ALA A 137 -14.78 19.19 -3.28
C ALA A 137 -15.97 18.34 -3.73
N GLY A 138 -16.35 18.39 -5.01
CA GLY A 138 -17.44 17.59 -5.56
C GLY A 138 -17.13 16.09 -5.54
N ALA A 139 -15.91 15.69 -5.90
CA ALA A 139 -15.46 14.30 -5.83
C ALA A 139 -15.42 13.78 -4.40
N LEU A 140 -14.92 14.55 -3.44
CA LEU A 140 -14.92 14.21 -2.02
C LEU A 140 -16.33 14.10 -1.43
N THR A 141 -17.26 14.96 -1.85
CA THR A 141 -18.67 14.87 -1.42
C THR A 141 -19.30 13.56 -1.88
N LEU A 142 -19.09 13.17 -3.12
CA LEU A 142 -19.58 11.90 -3.65
C LEU A 142 -18.90 10.71 -2.94
N GLN A 143 -17.58 10.72 -2.82
CA GLN A 143 -16.84 9.68 -2.10
C GLN A 143 -17.38 9.49 -0.67
N HIS A 144 -17.60 10.60 0.04
CA HIS A 144 -18.10 10.53 1.41
C HIS A 144 -19.51 9.93 1.50
N ALA A 145 -20.41 10.33 0.62
CA ALA A 145 -21.77 9.80 0.57
C ALA A 145 -21.77 8.28 0.26
N GLU A 146 -20.96 7.83 -0.68
CA GLU A 146 -20.84 6.42 -1.03
C GLU A 146 -20.18 5.60 0.10
N ALA A 147 -19.13 6.14 0.75
CA ALA A 147 -18.52 5.50 1.91
C ALA A 147 -19.52 5.35 3.07
N LEU A 148 -20.26 6.40 3.40
CA LEU A 148 -21.30 6.35 4.43
C LEU A 148 -22.39 5.33 4.13
N THR A 149 -22.75 5.15 2.87
CA THR A 149 -23.73 4.13 2.46
C THR A 149 -23.23 2.72 2.79
N GLY A 150 -21.99 2.39 2.42
CA GLY A 150 -21.40 1.09 2.75
C GLY A 150 -21.21 0.89 4.27
N ILE A 151 -20.73 1.92 4.98
CA ILE A 151 -20.60 1.90 6.44
C ILE A 151 -21.95 1.61 7.10
N THR A 152 -23.01 2.30 6.67
CA THR A 152 -24.37 2.09 7.19
C THR A 152 -24.84 0.65 6.94
N LEU A 153 -24.65 0.10 5.75
CA LEU A 153 -25.02 -1.29 5.45
C LEU A 153 -24.30 -2.29 6.36
N ALA A 154 -23.00 -2.11 6.59
CA ALA A 154 -22.24 -2.98 7.48
C ALA A 154 -22.73 -2.91 8.93
N GLN A 155 -22.98 -1.68 9.46
CA GLN A 155 -23.45 -1.49 10.83
C GLN A 155 -24.89 -1.95 11.04
N LEU A 156 -25.75 -1.86 10.03
CA LEU A 156 -27.10 -2.45 10.06
C LEU A 156 -27.05 -3.99 10.01
N THR A 157 -26.03 -4.56 9.35
CA THR A 157 -25.83 -6.01 9.29
C THR A 157 -25.35 -6.57 10.64
N ARG A 158 -24.34 -5.93 11.23
CA ARG A 158 -23.80 -6.22 12.56
C ARG A 158 -23.32 -4.93 13.21
N ALA A 159 -23.95 -4.51 14.27
CA ALA A 159 -23.50 -3.37 15.05
C ALA A 159 -22.09 -3.62 15.61
N GLY A 160 -21.17 -2.68 15.42
CA GLY A 160 -19.77 -2.82 15.80
C GLY A 160 -18.90 -3.61 14.81
N ALA A 161 -19.40 -3.97 13.63
CA ALA A 161 -18.58 -4.62 12.59
C ALA A 161 -17.33 -3.76 12.27
N PRO A 162 -16.12 -4.38 12.19
CA PRO A 162 -14.88 -3.66 11.92
C PRO A 162 -14.88 -3.02 10.54
N ILE A 163 -14.67 -1.70 10.50
CA ILE A 163 -14.71 -0.90 9.26
C ILE A 163 -13.53 0.07 9.23
N SER A 164 -12.93 0.21 8.05
CA SER A 164 -12.07 1.35 7.72
C SER A 164 -12.73 2.22 6.67
N TYR A 165 -12.70 3.53 6.88
CA TYR A 165 -13.05 4.51 5.86
C TYR A 165 -11.96 4.51 4.78
N GLY A 166 -12.31 4.15 3.57
CA GLY A 166 -11.42 4.13 2.42
C GLY A 166 -11.78 5.18 1.38
N GLY A 167 -10.87 5.43 0.50
CA GLY A 167 -11.06 6.23 -0.70
C GLY A 167 -9.87 6.09 -1.63
N PHE A 168 -10.17 6.09 -2.90
CA PHE A 168 -9.15 6.10 -3.96
C PHE A 168 -9.57 7.10 -5.05
N SER A 169 -10.04 8.27 -4.60
CA SER A 169 -10.46 9.32 -5.53
C SER A 169 -9.25 10.05 -6.09
N SER A 170 -9.32 10.32 -7.38
CA SER A 170 -8.35 11.09 -8.14
C SER A 170 -9.07 11.82 -9.28
N ASN A 171 -8.33 12.33 -10.25
CA ASN A 171 -8.87 12.90 -11.47
C ASN A 171 -8.61 11.99 -12.67
N VAL A 172 -9.26 12.26 -13.78
CA VAL A 172 -8.88 11.70 -15.08
C VAL A 172 -8.01 12.70 -15.86
N ASP A 173 -7.18 12.18 -16.75
CA ASP A 173 -6.66 13.00 -17.84
C ASP A 173 -7.82 13.30 -18.81
N MET A 174 -8.17 14.58 -18.97
CA MET A 174 -9.31 14.99 -19.77
C MET A 174 -9.16 14.76 -21.29
N LYS A 175 -7.95 14.39 -21.74
CA LYS A 175 -7.69 14.08 -23.15
C LYS A 175 -7.89 12.61 -23.46
N SER A 176 -7.37 11.74 -22.61
CA SER A 176 -7.43 10.27 -22.81
C SER A 176 -8.55 9.61 -22.04
N GLY A 177 -9.09 10.24 -20.98
CA GLY A 177 -10.03 9.64 -20.05
C GLY A 177 -9.39 8.68 -19.05
N SER A 178 -8.07 8.51 -19.10
CA SER A 178 -7.36 7.59 -18.21
C SER A 178 -7.27 8.13 -16.78
N PRO A 179 -7.34 7.26 -15.76
CA PRO A 179 -7.09 7.65 -14.38
C PRO A 179 -5.69 8.22 -14.20
N ALA A 180 -5.59 9.33 -13.47
CA ALA A 180 -4.33 9.97 -13.12
C ALA A 180 -4.04 9.81 -11.63
N PHE A 181 -2.82 9.44 -11.26
CA PHE A 181 -2.40 9.24 -9.88
C PHE A 181 -1.15 10.06 -9.57
N GLY A 182 -0.89 10.32 -8.28
CA GLY A 182 0.22 11.17 -7.85
C GLY A 182 0.10 12.63 -8.29
N THR A 183 -1.05 13.03 -8.80
CA THR A 183 -1.35 14.42 -9.19
C THR A 183 -1.63 15.28 -7.96
N PRO A 184 -1.53 16.62 -8.08
CA PRO A 184 -1.95 17.52 -7.00
C PRO A 184 -3.40 17.28 -6.55
N GLU A 185 -4.30 16.97 -7.49
CA GLU A 185 -5.70 16.68 -7.21
C GLU A 185 -5.85 15.38 -6.39
N HIS A 186 -5.12 14.33 -6.73
CA HIS A 186 -5.07 13.09 -5.95
C HIS A 186 -4.63 13.35 -4.50
N VAL A 187 -3.53 14.08 -4.32
CA VAL A 187 -3.01 14.43 -2.98
C VAL A 187 -4.02 15.25 -2.17
N LYS A 188 -4.64 16.26 -2.80
CA LYS A 188 -5.70 17.06 -2.14
C LYS A 188 -6.88 16.20 -1.72
N MET A 189 -7.28 15.24 -2.55
CA MET A 189 -8.38 14.30 -2.22
C MET A 189 -7.97 13.35 -1.10
N GLN A 190 -6.73 12.85 -1.05
CA GLN A 190 -6.23 12.05 0.07
C GLN A 190 -6.30 12.83 1.40
N ILE A 191 -5.83 14.08 1.42
CA ILE A 191 -5.84 14.93 2.61
C ILE A 191 -7.28 15.19 3.06
N GLY A 192 -8.17 15.57 2.14
CA GLY A 192 -9.59 15.82 2.43
C GLY A 192 -10.31 14.56 2.92
N ALA A 193 -10.05 13.40 2.32
CA ALA A 193 -10.62 12.13 2.75
C ALA A 193 -10.15 11.72 4.15
N GLY A 194 -8.86 11.95 4.48
CA GLY A 194 -8.34 11.73 5.81
C GLY A 194 -9.02 12.64 6.88
N GLN A 195 -9.34 13.88 6.53
CA GLN A 195 -10.12 14.78 7.40
C GLN A 195 -11.53 14.26 7.62
N LEU A 196 -12.20 13.79 6.55
CA LEU A 196 -13.55 13.21 6.64
C LEU A 196 -13.57 11.93 7.49
N ALA A 197 -12.58 11.06 7.33
CA ALA A 197 -12.46 9.85 8.15
C ALA A 197 -12.31 10.17 9.64
N ARG A 198 -11.45 11.12 9.99
CA ARG A 198 -11.28 11.59 11.38
C ARG A 198 -12.54 12.25 11.92
N HIS A 199 -13.26 13.01 11.09
CA HIS A 199 -14.53 13.64 11.50
C HIS A 199 -15.58 12.64 11.96
N ILE A 200 -15.61 11.45 11.34
CA ILE A 200 -16.53 10.35 11.73
C ILE A 200 -15.87 9.30 12.64
N GLY A 201 -14.65 9.53 13.10
CA GLY A 201 -13.97 8.67 14.08
C GLY A 201 -13.52 7.31 13.55
N LEU A 202 -13.28 7.16 12.23
CA LEU A 202 -12.83 5.91 11.62
C LEU A 202 -11.37 5.97 11.16
N PRO A 203 -10.68 4.82 11.16
CA PRO A 203 -9.37 4.71 10.55
C PRO A 203 -9.45 5.01 9.04
N TRP A 204 -8.42 5.70 8.52
CA TRP A 204 -8.34 6.12 7.13
C TRP A 204 -7.45 5.18 6.31
N ARG A 205 -8.02 4.59 5.26
CA ARG A 205 -7.28 3.88 4.22
C ARG A 205 -7.05 4.79 3.03
N SER A 206 -5.81 5.20 2.82
CA SER A 206 -5.32 5.88 1.63
C SER A 206 -4.83 4.89 0.57
N ALA A 207 -4.47 5.39 -0.59
CA ALA A 207 -3.86 4.59 -1.64
C ALA A 207 -2.79 5.39 -2.38
N THR A 208 -1.72 4.71 -2.78
CA THR A 208 -0.80 5.22 -3.79
C THR A 208 -1.25 4.77 -5.19
N GLY A 209 -0.36 4.79 -6.14
CA GLY A 209 -0.58 4.32 -7.50
C GLY A 209 0.21 5.17 -8.48
N ALA A 210 0.52 4.59 -9.63
CA ALA A 210 1.14 5.28 -10.74
C ALA A 210 0.29 5.09 -12.01
N ALA A 211 0.08 6.17 -12.74
CA ALA A 211 -0.50 6.14 -14.08
C ALA A 211 0.56 5.78 -15.13
N SER A 212 1.83 5.94 -14.79
CA SER A 212 2.97 5.65 -15.67
C SER A 212 2.94 4.24 -16.23
N ASN A 213 3.33 4.12 -17.50
CA ASN A 213 3.43 2.86 -18.23
C ASN A 213 4.80 2.16 -18.05
N ALA A 214 5.73 2.77 -17.34
CA ALA A 214 7.09 2.26 -17.12
C ALA A 214 7.58 2.60 -15.72
N ALA A 215 8.52 1.80 -15.20
CA ALA A 215 9.19 2.07 -13.92
C ALA A 215 10.30 3.12 -14.10
N ASP A 216 9.91 4.34 -14.40
CA ASP A 216 10.79 5.48 -14.66
C ASP A 216 10.56 6.64 -13.68
N MET A 217 11.09 7.83 -14.00
CA MET A 217 10.96 9.02 -13.17
C MET A 217 9.49 9.41 -12.95
N GLN A 218 8.61 9.24 -13.95
CA GLN A 218 7.19 9.53 -13.79
C GLN A 218 6.58 8.63 -12.73
N ALA A 219 6.80 7.32 -12.83
CA ALA A 219 6.29 6.35 -11.86
C ALA A 219 6.79 6.63 -10.44
N ALA A 220 8.08 6.95 -10.29
CA ALA A 220 8.67 7.31 -9.00
C ALA A 220 8.05 8.58 -8.41
N ASN A 221 7.89 9.62 -9.22
CA ASN A 221 7.29 10.88 -8.77
C ASN A 221 5.82 10.70 -8.36
N GLU A 222 5.02 10.01 -9.17
CA GLU A 222 3.60 9.75 -8.88
C GLU A 222 3.43 8.97 -7.57
N THR A 223 4.24 7.92 -7.37
CA THR A 223 4.22 7.14 -6.12
C THR A 223 4.66 7.98 -4.92
N ASN A 224 5.77 8.72 -5.02
CA ASN A 224 6.24 9.55 -3.92
C ASN A 224 5.21 10.62 -3.53
N MET A 225 4.61 11.30 -4.50
CA MET A 225 3.55 12.28 -4.23
C MET A 225 2.36 11.66 -3.51
N ALA A 226 1.94 10.46 -3.91
CA ALA A 226 0.83 9.74 -3.29
C ALA A 226 1.19 9.22 -1.88
N ILE A 227 2.43 8.78 -1.63
CA ILE A 227 2.91 8.43 -0.28
C ILE A 227 2.87 9.66 0.63
N TRP A 228 3.40 10.81 0.19
CA TRP A 228 3.30 12.07 0.91
C TRP A 228 1.86 12.46 1.23
N GLY A 229 0.96 12.31 0.24
CA GLY A 229 -0.47 12.55 0.44
C GLY A 229 -1.05 11.67 1.55
N GLY A 230 -0.70 10.39 1.59
CA GLY A 230 -1.09 9.44 2.64
C GLY A 230 -0.59 9.85 4.02
N VAL A 231 0.70 10.20 4.13
CA VAL A 231 1.32 10.64 5.39
C VAL A 231 0.68 11.95 5.89
N MET A 232 0.54 12.96 5.04
CA MET A 232 -0.09 14.23 5.39
C MET A 232 -1.58 14.08 5.74
N ALA A 233 -2.25 13.08 5.19
CA ALA A 233 -3.63 12.73 5.51
C ALA A 233 -3.77 11.95 6.82
N ASN A 234 -2.67 11.60 7.50
CA ASN A 234 -2.62 10.70 8.65
C ASN A 234 -3.31 9.35 8.34
N ALA A 235 -2.91 8.72 7.24
CA ALA A 235 -3.45 7.42 6.87
C ALA A 235 -3.04 6.34 7.87
N THR A 236 -3.99 5.53 8.27
CA THR A 236 -3.74 4.32 9.07
C THR A 236 -3.16 3.21 8.20
N LEU A 237 -3.59 3.17 6.95
CA LEU A 237 -3.18 2.19 5.95
C LEU A 237 -3.05 2.87 4.59
N THR A 238 -1.98 2.57 3.86
CA THR A 238 -1.79 3.00 2.48
C THR A 238 -1.68 1.77 1.59
N VAL A 239 -2.66 1.57 0.71
CA VAL A 239 -2.73 0.41 -0.20
C VAL A 239 -2.18 0.77 -1.58
N HIS A 240 -1.91 -0.23 -2.43
CA HIS A 240 -1.25 -0.11 -3.72
C HIS A 240 0.16 0.51 -3.61
N ALA A 241 0.82 0.23 -2.48
CA ALA A 241 2.02 0.94 -2.07
C ALA A 241 3.26 0.56 -2.89
N ALA A 242 3.29 -0.62 -3.50
CA ALA A 242 4.44 -1.09 -4.27
C ALA A 242 4.04 -1.89 -5.52
N GLY A 243 4.75 -1.67 -6.62
CA GLY A 243 4.62 -2.42 -7.87
C GLY A 243 3.54 -1.93 -8.84
N TRP A 244 2.72 -0.95 -8.48
CA TRP A 244 1.59 -0.47 -9.26
C TRP A 244 2.02 0.35 -10.48
N LEU A 245 1.58 -0.07 -11.69
CA LEU A 245 1.77 0.62 -12.96
C LEU A 245 0.47 0.68 -13.76
N GLU A 246 0.43 1.56 -14.75
CA GLU A 246 -0.62 1.66 -15.75
C GLU A 246 -2.03 1.86 -15.15
N GLY A 247 -2.12 2.64 -14.09
CA GLY A 247 -3.39 2.86 -13.41
C GLY A 247 -3.98 1.59 -12.74
N GLY A 248 -3.15 0.58 -12.48
CA GLY A 248 -3.53 -0.69 -11.84
C GLY A 248 -3.74 -1.85 -12.79
N LEU A 249 -3.39 -1.69 -14.06
CA LEU A 249 -3.51 -2.76 -15.05
C LEU A 249 -2.29 -3.69 -15.07
N SER A 250 -1.18 -3.26 -14.50
CA SER A 250 0.02 -4.11 -14.42
C SER A 250 0.79 -3.92 -13.11
N PHE A 251 1.54 -4.95 -12.77
CA PHE A 251 2.50 -5.03 -11.69
C PHE A 251 3.91 -5.13 -12.28
N GLY A 252 4.88 -4.39 -11.70
CA GLY A 252 6.28 -4.45 -12.12
C GLY A 252 7.18 -4.83 -10.94
N TYR A 253 8.05 -5.83 -11.13
CA TYR A 253 8.98 -6.27 -10.08
C TYR A 253 9.99 -5.19 -9.73
N GLU A 254 10.62 -4.57 -10.74
CA GLU A 254 11.54 -3.45 -10.53
C GLU A 254 10.83 -2.25 -9.90
N LYS A 255 9.58 -2.02 -10.30
CA LYS A 255 8.73 -0.98 -9.70
C LYS A 255 8.47 -1.29 -8.23
N PHE A 256 8.18 -2.54 -7.88
CA PHE A 256 7.97 -2.96 -6.51
C PHE A 256 9.19 -2.67 -5.63
N ILE A 257 10.38 -3.05 -6.08
CA ILE A 257 11.64 -2.82 -5.34
C ILE A 257 11.94 -1.31 -5.19
N ASN A 258 11.74 -0.53 -6.25
CA ASN A 258 11.92 0.92 -6.19
C ASN A 258 10.90 1.59 -5.22
N ASP A 259 9.65 1.09 -5.20
CA ASP A 259 8.63 1.59 -4.28
C ASP A 259 8.91 1.19 -2.83
N VAL A 260 9.47 -0.01 -2.59
CA VAL A 260 9.92 -0.43 -1.26
C VAL A 260 10.95 0.54 -0.72
N GLU A 261 11.92 0.99 -1.53
CA GLU A 261 12.87 2.01 -1.10
C GLU A 261 12.18 3.34 -0.76
N ALA A 262 11.22 3.77 -1.58
CA ALA A 262 10.47 4.99 -1.31
C ALA A 262 9.69 4.90 0.02
N LEU A 263 9.10 3.74 0.30
CA LEU A 263 8.39 3.47 1.55
C LEU A 263 9.34 3.42 2.76
N GLN A 264 10.49 2.77 2.64
CA GLN A 264 11.51 2.71 3.70
C GLN A 264 12.06 4.11 4.01
N THR A 265 12.38 4.89 2.98
CA THR A 265 12.81 6.29 3.14
C THR A 265 11.75 7.12 3.85
N MET A 266 10.47 6.93 3.51
CA MET A 266 9.37 7.63 4.16
C MET A 266 9.18 7.17 5.61
N ALA A 267 9.30 5.88 5.88
CA ALA A 267 9.22 5.34 7.22
C ALA A 267 10.32 5.92 8.12
N GLU A 268 11.56 5.95 7.62
CA GLU A 268 12.68 6.54 8.34
C GLU A 268 12.50 8.05 8.61
N LEU A 269 11.99 8.78 7.63
CA LEU A 269 11.68 10.21 7.79
C LEU A 269 10.64 10.46 8.91
N CYS A 270 9.74 9.50 9.17
CA CYS A 270 8.74 9.60 10.22
C CYS A 270 9.29 9.21 11.61
N VAL A 271 10.51 8.67 11.70
CA VAL A 271 11.17 8.37 12.98
C VAL A 271 11.57 9.68 13.65
N LYS A 272 11.15 9.84 14.90
CA LYS A 272 11.50 11.03 15.67
C LYS A 272 12.99 11.04 16.01
N PRO A 273 13.75 12.10 15.68
CA PRO A 273 15.15 12.19 16.08
C PRO A 273 15.28 12.28 17.60
N VAL A 274 16.31 11.62 18.15
CA VAL A 274 16.64 11.64 19.58
C VAL A 274 17.51 12.86 19.86
N GLY A 275 17.14 13.65 20.88
CA GLY A 275 17.85 14.87 21.25
C GLY A 275 18.39 14.81 22.68
N ASN A 276 19.10 13.75 23.04
CA ASN A 276 19.81 13.63 24.32
C ASN A 276 21.29 14.03 24.19
N ASP A 277 22.00 14.13 25.30
CA ASP A 277 23.40 14.58 25.34
C ASP A 277 24.33 13.67 24.48
N ALA A 278 24.09 12.37 24.46
CA ALA A 278 24.85 11.43 23.65
C ALA A 278 24.66 11.65 22.14
N GLU A 279 23.46 12.01 21.72
CA GLU A 279 23.14 12.28 20.30
C GLU A 279 23.55 13.72 19.89
N ILE A 280 23.56 14.68 20.83
CA ILE A 280 24.08 16.04 20.59
C ILE A 280 25.57 16.00 20.31
N GLY A 281 26.29 15.08 20.94
CA GLY A 281 27.73 14.87 20.72
C GLY A 281 28.62 16.06 21.09
N PHE A 282 28.32 16.73 22.19
CA PHE A 282 29.01 17.95 22.60
C PHE A 282 30.50 17.75 22.77
N ASP A 283 30.94 16.59 23.28
CA ASP A 283 32.35 16.26 23.42
C ASP A 283 33.07 16.22 22.07
N ALA A 284 32.42 15.64 21.05
CA ALA A 284 32.97 15.64 19.71
C ALA A 284 33.05 17.04 19.10
N LEU A 285 32.07 17.91 19.41
CA LEU A 285 32.11 19.32 19.00
C LEU A 285 33.26 20.06 19.64
N ALA A 286 33.60 19.74 20.90
CA ALA A 286 34.71 20.35 21.62
C ALA A 286 36.10 19.82 21.18
N GLU A 287 36.15 18.58 20.67
CA GLU A 287 37.38 17.91 20.23
C GLU A 287 37.88 18.43 18.88
N VAL A 288 36.98 18.87 17.99
CA VAL A 288 37.34 19.24 16.62
C VAL A 288 37.63 20.74 16.49
N ASP A 289 38.82 21.07 16.02
CA ASP A 289 39.21 22.45 15.73
C ASP A 289 38.38 23.07 14.60
N PRO A 290 38.21 24.42 14.58
CA PRO A 290 37.59 25.12 13.49
C PRO A 290 38.22 24.78 12.11
N GLY A 291 37.42 24.32 11.16
CA GLY A 291 37.87 23.87 9.85
C GLY A 291 38.34 22.42 9.78
N GLY A 292 38.29 21.70 10.92
CA GLY A 292 38.56 20.26 10.99
C GLY A 292 37.43 19.40 10.48
N HIS A 293 37.44 18.08 10.80
CA HIS A 293 36.43 17.12 10.41
C HIS A 293 36.15 16.09 11.52
N PHE A 294 34.95 15.55 11.55
CA PHE A 294 34.48 14.64 12.60
C PHE A 294 34.73 13.15 12.32
N PHE A 295 35.31 12.76 11.18
CA PHE A 295 35.50 11.35 10.80
C PHE A 295 36.21 10.48 11.84
N ALA A 296 37.15 11.05 12.58
CA ALA A 296 37.95 10.31 13.57
C ALA A 296 37.46 10.46 15.01
N THR A 297 36.42 11.24 15.28
CA THR A 297 35.86 11.37 16.62
C THR A 297 35.23 10.06 17.08
N GLN A 298 35.28 9.79 18.39
CA GLN A 298 34.65 8.59 18.95
C GLN A 298 33.15 8.56 18.67
N HIS A 299 32.48 9.71 18.72
CA HIS A 299 31.05 9.84 18.37
C HIS A 299 30.72 9.32 16.96
N THR A 300 31.55 9.65 15.97
CA THR A 300 31.38 9.14 14.59
C THR A 300 31.74 7.65 14.53
N MET A 301 32.84 7.23 15.14
CA MET A 301 33.29 5.83 15.07
C MET A 301 32.30 4.86 15.69
N ASP A 302 31.58 5.27 16.73
CA ASP A 302 30.56 4.44 17.36
C ASP A 302 29.26 4.33 16.51
N ARG A 303 29.03 5.24 15.57
CA ARG A 303 27.72 5.40 14.86
C ARG A 303 27.79 5.29 13.36
N TYR A 304 28.95 5.36 12.72
CA TYR A 304 29.04 5.51 11.25
C TYR A 304 28.35 4.39 10.45
N GLN A 305 28.13 3.21 11.05
CA GLN A 305 27.44 2.09 10.40
C GLN A 305 25.92 2.13 10.57
N SER A 306 25.39 2.90 11.53
CA SER A 306 23.98 2.88 11.90
C SER A 306 23.33 4.27 11.96
N ALA A 307 24.10 5.35 11.84
CA ALA A 307 23.59 6.70 12.00
C ALA A 307 22.69 7.17 10.84
N PHE A 308 22.85 6.57 9.67
CA PHE A 308 22.15 6.99 8.47
C PHE A 308 21.39 5.82 7.85
N TYR A 309 20.26 6.13 7.24
CA TYR A 309 19.51 5.18 6.43
C TYR A 309 20.40 4.59 5.33
N ALA A 310 20.43 3.27 5.24
CA ALA A 310 21.11 2.54 4.17
C ALA A 310 20.12 2.26 3.03
N PRO A 311 20.30 2.87 1.86
CA PRO A 311 19.36 2.68 0.74
C PRO A 311 19.41 1.26 0.21
N LEU A 312 18.24 0.77 -0.25
CA LEU A 312 18.10 -0.53 -0.90
C LEU A 312 18.57 -0.49 -2.36
N VAL A 313 18.19 0.56 -3.08
CA VAL A 313 18.38 0.69 -4.53
C VAL A 313 19.23 1.91 -4.89
N SER A 314 19.14 3.00 -4.12
CA SER A 314 19.87 4.23 -4.41
C SER A 314 21.36 4.05 -4.21
N ASP A 315 22.16 4.65 -5.09
CA ASP A 315 23.61 4.65 -5.01
C ASP A 315 24.08 6.07 -4.63
N LEU A 316 24.75 6.17 -3.50
CA LEU A 316 25.25 7.43 -2.94
C LEU A 316 26.74 7.66 -3.24
N THR A 317 27.36 6.79 -4.02
CA THR A 317 28.78 6.89 -4.36
C THR A 317 29.04 8.01 -5.39
N ASN A 318 30.28 8.48 -5.47
CA ASN A 318 30.68 9.43 -6.51
C ASN A 318 30.72 8.75 -7.87
N PHE A 319 30.76 9.57 -8.94
CA PHE A 319 30.71 9.09 -10.32
C PHE A 319 31.83 8.08 -10.68
N GLY A 320 33.03 8.25 -10.14
CA GLY A 320 34.15 7.31 -10.38
C GLY A 320 33.87 5.93 -9.77
N ALA A 321 33.50 5.86 -8.49
CA ALA A 321 33.17 4.62 -7.81
C ALA A 321 31.93 3.95 -8.43
N TRP A 322 30.87 4.74 -8.79
CA TRP A 322 29.71 4.21 -9.49
C TRP A 322 30.07 3.61 -10.85
N THR A 323 31.00 4.24 -11.61
CA THR A 323 31.45 3.72 -12.91
C THR A 323 32.24 2.42 -12.73
N GLU A 324 33.16 2.36 -11.74
CA GLU A 324 33.94 1.17 -11.43
C GLU A 324 33.04 -0.01 -10.98
N ALA A 325 31.94 0.29 -10.27
CA ALA A 325 30.92 -0.68 -9.86
C ALA A 325 29.99 -1.15 -11.00
N GLY A 326 30.22 -0.68 -12.24
CA GLY A 326 29.48 -1.11 -13.43
C GLY A 326 28.37 -0.16 -13.87
N ALA A 327 28.28 1.05 -13.34
CA ALA A 327 27.39 2.14 -13.76
C ALA A 327 25.91 1.74 -13.87
N LYS A 328 25.43 0.88 -12.96
CA LYS A 328 24.04 0.39 -12.98
C LYS A 328 23.04 1.48 -12.61
N THR A 329 21.94 1.54 -13.36
CA THR A 329 20.77 2.35 -13.02
C THR A 329 20.01 1.74 -11.83
N SER A 330 19.12 2.52 -11.19
CA SER A 330 18.26 1.99 -10.11
C SER A 330 17.39 0.81 -10.57
N THR A 331 16.86 0.86 -11.79
CA THR A 331 16.08 -0.24 -12.37
C THR A 331 16.91 -1.52 -12.52
N GLN A 332 18.16 -1.40 -12.96
CA GLN A 332 19.06 -2.55 -13.07
C GLN A 332 19.42 -3.15 -11.71
N ARG A 333 19.64 -2.29 -10.69
CA ARG A 333 19.86 -2.77 -9.32
C ARG A 333 18.59 -3.43 -8.75
N ALA A 334 17.42 -2.87 -9.03
CA ALA A 334 16.16 -3.48 -8.65
C ALA A 334 15.95 -4.85 -9.29
N THR A 335 16.36 -5.03 -10.58
CA THR A 335 16.35 -6.34 -11.23
C THR A 335 17.27 -7.34 -10.52
N ASP A 336 18.49 -6.93 -10.19
CA ASP A 336 19.42 -7.79 -9.45
C ASP A 336 18.84 -8.24 -8.09
N ILE A 337 18.12 -7.35 -7.40
CA ILE A 337 17.54 -7.63 -6.08
C ILE A 337 16.40 -8.64 -6.18
N TRP A 338 15.41 -8.39 -7.03
CA TRP A 338 14.23 -9.26 -7.07
C TRP A 338 14.52 -10.63 -7.68
N THR A 339 15.54 -10.75 -8.56
CA THR A 339 15.93 -12.04 -9.14
C THR A 339 16.74 -12.94 -8.19
N GLN A 340 17.22 -12.40 -7.08
CA GLN A 340 17.94 -13.13 -6.03
C GLN A 340 17.04 -13.61 -4.88
N ASN A 341 15.87 -13.06 -4.76
CA ASN A 341 14.88 -13.37 -3.74
C ASN A 341 13.76 -14.27 -4.29
#